data_ed1cd2389f6c47bcc1eb0a269a20d34b
#
_entry.id   ed1cd2389f6c47bcc1eb0a269a20d34b
#
_cell.length_a   1.000
_cell.length_b   1.000
_cell.length_c   1.000
_cell.angle_alpha   90.00
_cell.angle_beta   90.00
_cell.angle_gamma   90.00
#
_symmetry.space_group_name_H-M   'P 1'
#
loop_
_entity.id
_entity.type
_entity.pdbx_description
1 polymer ?
#
loop_
_entity_poly.entity_id
_entity_poly.type
_entity_poly.pdbx_seq_one_letter_code
_entity_poly.pdbx_strand_id
1 'polypeptide(L)'
;MGDHQARKLLDAPDGESLRTLRDKAILATLLYHALRREELCKLKVKDFKHERRGVPHLKIAGKGGKTRYVPLHPAAGGLIHDYLERAGHGSDETGALFRPVSNNVRGFGKGITPDGVYKLVRAYSGKLGFEIGAHSLRATAATNALDHQADIAKVQEWLGHANIATTRIYDHRKTRPEDSPTFKVNY
;
A
#
# COMPACT_ATOMS: atom_id res chain seq x y z
N MET A 1 0.46 14.59 -3.01
CA MET A 1 0.45 14.07 -4.40
C MET A 1 -1.00 13.86 -4.80
N GLY A 2 -1.42 14.41 -5.93
CA GLY A 2 -2.79 14.22 -6.45
C GLY A 2 -2.95 12.88 -7.19
N ASP A 3 -4.21 12.52 -7.52
CA ASP A 3 -4.57 11.23 -8.14
C ASP A 3 -3.85 11.00 -9.48
N HIS A 4 -3.74 12.04 -10.32
CA HIS A 4 -3.03 11.94 -11.59
C HIS A 4 -1.54 11.57 -11.41
N GLN A 5 -0.87 12.15 -10.41
CA GLN A 5 0.52 11.80 -10.11
C GLN A 5 0.65 10.39 -9.52
N ALA A 6 -0.33 9.97 -8.69
CA ALA A 6 -0.39 8.60 -8.17
C ALA A 6 -0.53 7.58 -9.31
N ARG A 7 -1.41 7.85 -10.27
CA ARG A 7 -1.58 7.02 -11.46
C ARG A 7 -0.30 6.92 -12.27
N LYS A 8 0.32 8.06 -12.58
CA LYS A 8 1.61 8.06 -13.29
C LYS A 8 2.69 7.26 -12.56
N LEU A 9 2.71 7.32 -11.22
CA LEU A 9 3.69 6.57 -10.44
C LEU A 9 3.43 5.05 -10.47
N LEU A 10 2.17 4.62 -10.45
CA LEU A 10 1.79 3.22 -10.61
C LEU A 10 2.22 2.67 -11.98
N ASP A 11 2.12 3.48 -13.02
CA ASP A 11 2.43 3.11 -14.39
C ASP A 11 3.92 3.30 -14.74
N ALA A 12 4.71 3.96 -13.87
CA ALA A 12 6.11 4.30 -14.13
C ALA A 12 7.08 3.12 -14.30
N PRO A 13 6.95 1.99 -13.58
CA PRO A 13 7.76 0.83 -13.91
C PRO A 13 7.33 0.24 -15.26
N ASP A 14 8.21 0.24 -16.23
CA ASP A 14 7.96 -0.22 -17.60
C ASP A 14 8.70 -1.52 -17.93
N GLY A 15 8.07 -2.39 -18.74
CA GLY A 15 8.61 -3.68 -19.15
C GLY A 15 8.19 -4.85 -18.25
N GLU A 16 8.75 -6.04 -18.54
CA GLU A 16 8.38 -7.33 -17.93
C GLU A 16 9.52 -7.98 -17.12
N SER A 17 10.56 -7.23 -16.80
CA SER A 17 11.64 -7.76 -15.96
C SER A 17 11.13 -8.10 -14.57
N LEU A 18 11.77 -9.07 -13.91
CA LEU A 18 11.43 -9.40 -12.51
C LEU A 18 11.48 -8.18 -11.60
N ARG A 19 12.42 -7.26 -11.83
CA ARG A 19 12.52 -6.00 -11.10
C ARG A 19 11.29 -5.13 -11.34
N THR A 20 10.88 -4.97 -12.58
CA THR A 20 9.70 -4.16 -12.96
C THR A 20 8.42 -4.71 -12.34
N LEU A 21 8.20 -6.03 -12.44
CA LEU A 21 7.02 -6.68 -11.83
C LEU A 21 6.99 -6.48 -10.32
N ARG A 22 8.15 -6.68 -9.64
CA ARG A 22 8.26 -6.42 -8.20
C ARG A 22 7.94 -4.97 -7.87
N ASP A 23 8.51 -4.02 -8.61
CA ASP A 23 8.38 -2.59 -8.32
C ASP A 23 6.94 -2.10 -8.54
N LYS A 24 6.26 -2.58 -9.59
CA LYS A 24 4.82 -2.38 -9.81
C LYS A 24 4.00 -2.89 -8.62
N ALA A 25 4.26 -4.13 -8.19
CA ALA A 25 3.56 -4.74 -7.06
C ALA A 25 3.80 -3.98 -5.75
N ILE A 26 5.02 -3.49 -5.49
CA ILE A 26 5.36 -2.66 -4.32
C ILE A 26 4.60 -1.34 -4.34
N LEU A 27 4.64 -0.60 -5.46
CA LEU A 27 3.96 0.69 -5.59
C LEU A 27 2.44 0.55 -5.43
N ALA A 28 1.85 -0.48 -6.06
CA ALA A 28 0.43 -0.78 -5.92
C ALA A 28 0.07 -1.14 -4.47
N THR A 29 0.88 -1.96 -3.80
CA THR A 29 0.65 -2.33 -2.41
C THR A 29 0.67 -1.11 -1.49
N LEU A 30 1.61 -0.19 -1.69
CA LEU A 30 1.69 1.04 -0.89
C LEU A 30 0.50 1.98 -1.15
N LEU A 31 0.13 2.19 -2.41
CA LEU A 31 -0.91 3.14 -2.79
C LEU A 31 -2.32 2.64 -2.52
N TYR A 32 -2.60 1.35 -2.76
CA TYR A 32 -3.95 0.81 -2.53
C TYR A 32 -4.24 0.40 -1.08
N HIS A 33 -3.20 0.19 -0.26
CA HIS A 33 -3.41 -0.28 1.12
C HIS A 33 -2.83 0.66 2.18
N ALA A 34 -2.28 1.79 1.78
CA ALA A 34 -1.73 2.83 2.67
C ALA A 34 -0.73 2.29 3.70
N LEU A 35 0.08 1.29 3.33
CA LEU A 35 1.05 0.68 4.24
C LEU A 35 2.19 1.64 4.58
N ARG A 36 2.72 1.51 5.79
CA ARG A 36 4.04 2.05 6.10
C ARG A 36 5.10 1.19 5.39
N ARG A 37 6.20 1.79 4.96
CA ARG A 37 7.30 1.05 4.29
C ARG A 37 7.83 -0.11 5.15
N GLU A 38 7.90 0.07 6.47
CA GLU A 38 8.31 -0.97 7.40
C GLU A 38 7.30 -2.11 7.48
N GLU A 39 6.00 -1.82 7.34
CA GLU A 39 4.94 -2.83 7.28
C GLU A 39 5.04 -3.64 5.99
N LEU A 40 5.25 -2.96 4.85
CA LEU A 40 5.45 -3.61 3.56
C LEU A 40 6.66 -4.56 3.58
N CYS A 41 7.79 -4.10 4.14
CA CYS A 41 9.03 -4.90 4.22
C CYS A 41 8.89 -6.15 5.10
N LYS A 42 7.95 -6.16 6.04
CA LYS A 42 7.68 -7.30 6.94
C LYS A 42 6.71 -8.31 6.37
N LEU A 43 6.03 -8.02 5.25
CA LEU A 43 5.10 -8.94 4.63
C LEU A 43 5.79 -10.22 4.21
N LYS A 44 5.17 -11.34 4.56
CA LYS A 44 5.55 -12.69 4.13
C LYS A 44 4.58 -13.19 3.07
N VAL A 45 4.97 -14.19 2.30
CA VAL A 45 4.10 -14.79 1.28
C VAL A 45 2.76 -15.24 1.88
N LYS A 46 2.78 -15.88 3.06
CA LYS A 46 1.55 -16.28 3.76
C LYS A 46 0.63 -15.11 4.13
N ASP A 47 1.16 -13.89 4.34
CA ASP A 47 0.37 -12.73 4.71
C ASP A 47 -0.48 -12.21 3.54
N PHE A 48 -0.16 -12.60 2.32
CA PHE A 48 -0.92 -12.34 1.09
C PHE A 48 -2.05 -13.36 0.84
N LYS A 49 -2.02 -14.50 1.51
CA LYS A 49 -2.95 -15.64 1.27
C LYS A 49 -4.13 -15.69 2.24
N HIS A 50 -4.41 -14.62 2.98
CA HIS A 50 -5.52 -14.60 3.91
C HIS A 50 -6.84 -14.30 3.20
N GLU A 51 -7.91 -14.99 3.62
CA GLU A 51 -9.26 -14.73 3.19
C GLU A 51 -10.16 -14.54 4.43
N ARG A 52 -11.07 -13.60 4.36
CA ARG A 52 -12.08 -13.36 5.40
C ARG A 52 -13.43 -13.12 4.73
N ARG A 53 -14.39 -13.99 5.02
CA ARG A 53 -15.75 -13.94 4.43
C ARG A 53 -15.73 -13.89 2.90
N GLY A 54 -14.89 -14.70 2.26
CA GLY A 54 -14.77 -14.74 0.79
C GLY A 54 -13.99 -13.58 0.18
N VAL A 55 -13.42 -12.67 0.98
CA VAL A 55 -12.64 -11.53 0.49
C VAL A 55 -11.15 -11.73 0.81
N PRO A 56 -10.26 -11.66 -0.20
CA PRO A 56 -8.82 -11.69 0.03
C PRO A 56 -8.35 -10.52 0.90
N HIS A 57 -7.40 -10.77 1.79
CA HIS A 57 -6.86 -9.78 2.73
C HIS A 57 -5.35 -9.88 2.84
N LEU A 58 -4.71 -8.75 3.10
CA LEU A 58 -3.34 -8.68 3.62
C LEU A 58 -3.37 -8.71 5.14
N LYS A 59 -2.58 -9.59 5.74
CA LYS A 59 -2.30 -9.56 7.18
C LYS A 59 -1.10 -8.68 7.44
N ILE A 60 -1.27 -7.61 8.19
CA ILE A 60 -0.25 -6.58 8.40
C ILE A 60 0.16 -6.56 9.87
N ALA A 61 1.44 -6.79 10.13
CA ALA A 61 2.04 -6.63 11.44
C ALA A 61 2.39 -5.14 11.67
N GLY A 62 1.65 -4.49 12.55
CA GLY A 62 1.83 -3.09 12.91
C GLY A 62 2.80 -2.88 14.08
N LYS A 63 2.92 -1.63 14.52
CA LYS A 63 3.72 -1.23 15.68
C LYS A 63 3.19 -1.87 16.96
N GLY A 64 4.09 -2.34 17.84
CA GLY A 64 3.71 -2.93 19.13
C GLY A 64 3.04 -4.31 19.03
N GLY A 65 3.32 -5.09 17.98
CA GLY A 65 2.77 -6.44 17.81
C GLY A 65 1.29 -6.50 17.38
N LYS A 66 0.65 -5.34 17.19
CA LYS A 66 -0.75 -5.27 16.72
C LYS A 66 -0.85 -5.75 15.29
N THR A 67 -1.77 -6.65 15.03
CA THR A 67 -2.08 -7.17 13.69
C THR A 67 -3.38 -6.55 13.20
N ARG A 68 -3.42 -6.14 11.92
CA ARG A 68 -4.66 -5.76 11.22
C ARG A 68 -4.78 -6.50 9.90
N TYR A 69 -6.00 -6.70 9.47
CA TYR A 69 -6.32 -7.30 8.18
C TYR A 69 -6.91 -6.23 7.28
N VAL A 70 -6.30 -6.03 6.13
CA VAL A 70 -6.74 -5.03 5.14
C VAL A 70 -7.21 -5.77 3.89
N PRO A 71 -8.43 -5.50 3.39
CA PRO A 71 -8.90 -6.09 2.14
C PRO A 71 -7.89 -5.85 1.02
N LEU A 72 -7.60 -6.89 0.26
CA LEU A 72 -6.67 -6.84 -0.85
C LEU A 72 -7.35 -6.21 -2.07
N HIS A 73 -6.83 -5.10 -2.55
CA HIS A 73 -7.31 -4.49 -3.79
C HIS A 73 -6.99 -5.40 -5.00
N PRO A 74 -7.96 -5.71 -5.89
CA PRO A 74 -7.77 -6.66 -6.98
C PRO A 74 -6.57 -6.33 -7.87
N ALA A 75 -6.38 -5.06 -8.24
CA ALA A 75 -5.24 -4.65 -9.05
C ALA A 75 -3.88 -4.93 -8.38
N ALA A 76 -3.76 -4.69 -7.07
CA ALA A 76 -2.54 -5.02 -6.34
C ALA A 76 -2.36 -6.53 -6.21
N GLY A 77 -3.45 -7.26 -6.00
CA GLY A 77 -3.45 -8.73 -5.92
C GLY A 77 -2.92 -9.38 -7.20
N GLY A 78 -3.38 -8.94 -8.36
CA GLY A 78 -2.89 -9.42 -9.65
C GLY A 78 -1.38 -9.15 -9.82
N LEU A 79 -0.92 -7.92 -9.55
CA LEU A 79 0.49 -7.56 -9.67
C LEU A 79 1.40 -8.34 -8.70
N ILE A 80 0.93 -8.63 -7.49
CA ILE A 80 1.68 -9.47 -6.53
C ILE A 80 1.75 -10.91 -7.04
N HIS A 81 0.65 -11.43 -7.59
CA HIS A 81 0.61 -12.77 -8.17
C HIS A 81 1.61 -12.91 -9.32
N ASP A 82 1.57 -12.00 -10.30
CA ASP A 82 2.47 -12.00 -11.46
C ASP A 82 3.95 -11.92 -11.03
N TYR A 83 4.22 -11.07 -10.03
CA TYR A 83 5.57 -11.00 -9.46
C TYR A 83 5.99 -12.31 -8.80
N LEU A 84 5.14 -12.93 -7.97
CA LEU A 84 5.47 -14.19 -7.28
C LEU A 84 5.66 -15.35 -8.24
N GLU A 85 4.83 -15.43 -9.29
CA GLU A 85 4.97 -16.43 -10.34
C GLU A 85 6.31 -16.29 -11.07
N ARG A 86 6.65 -15.09 -11.51
CA ARG A 86 7.92 -14.81 -12.18
C ARG A 86 9.14 -15.01 -11.28
N ALA A 87 9.01 -14.69 -9.98
CA ALA A 87 10.07 -14.83 -8.99
C ALA A 87 10.27 -16.27 -8.52
N GLY A 88 9.28 -17.14 -8.67
CA GLY A 88 9.33 -18.55 -8.32
C GLY A 88 9.40 -18.85 -6.81
N HIS A 89 8.95 -17.91 -5.95
CA HIS A 89 8.98 -18.13 -4.49
C HIS A 89 7.60 -18.07 -3.81
N GLY A 90 6.53 -18.16 -4.57
CA GLY A 90 5.16 -18.13 -4.04
C GLY A 90 4.80 -19.30 -3.10
N SER A 91 5.58 -20.38 -3.09
CA SER A 91 5.44 -21.50 -2.17
C SER A 91 6.20 -21.32 -0.84
N ASP A 92 7.12 -20.36 -0.76
CA ASP A 92 7.88 -20.07 0.48
C ASP A 92 7.04 -19.20 1.42
N GLU A 93 6.06 -19.79 2.08
CA GLU A 93 5.06 -19.07 2.90
C GLU A 93 5.66 -18.24 4.03
N THR A 94 6.78 -18.66 4.59
CA THR A 94 7.46 -17.98 5.70
C THR A 94 8.49 -16.95 5.22
N GLY A 95 8.85 -16.99 3.96
CA GLY A 95 9.77 -16.06 3.33
C GLY A 95 9.16 -14.69 3.08
N ALA A 96 10.02 -13.71 2.83
CA ALA A 96 9.59 -12.36 2.53
C ALA A 96 8.78 -12.32 1.23
N LEU A 97 7.68 -11.55 1.23
CA LEU A 97 6.84 -11.34 0.04
C LEU A 97 7.63 -10.60 -1.05
N PHE A 98 8.26 -9.49 -0.70
CA PHE A 98 9.08 -8.70 -1.64
C PHE A 98 10.56 -8.88 -1.33
N ARG A 99 11.32 -9.34 -2.32
CA ARG A 99 12.75 -9.63 -2.20
C ARG A 99 13.59 -8.67 -3.04
N PRO A 100 14.84 -8.39 -2.64
CA PRO A 100 15.77 -7.65 -3.49
C PRO A 100 15.95 -8.37 -4.84
N VAL A 101 16.02 -7.59 -5.92
CA VAL A 101 16.39 -8.08 -7.25
C VAL A 101 17.65 -7.35 -7.67
N SER A 102 18.78 -8.04 -7.68
CA SER A 102 20.03 -7.53 -8.23
C SER A 102 20.49 -8.44 -9.36
N ASN A 103 21.31 -7.91 -10.27
CA ASN A 103 21.73 -8.61 -11.47
C ASN A 103 22.52 -9.90 -11.19
N ASN A 104 23.08 -10.10 -9.97
CA ASN A 104 23.96 -11.21 -9.64
C ASN A 104 23.68 -11.90 -8.29
N VAL A 105 22.73 -11.45 -7.49
CA VAL A 105 22.43 -12.07 -6.20
C VAL A 105 20.93 -12.31 -6.11
N ARG A 106 20.50 -13.54 -6.29
CA ARG A 106 19.22 -13.99 -5.78
C ARG A 106 19.29 -13.85 -4.26
N GLY A 107 18.68 -12.83 -3.71
CA GLY A 107 18.61 -12.61 -2.25
C GLY A 107 17.75 -13.68 -1.60
N PHE A 108 18.30 -14.89 -1.44
CA PHE A 108 17.59 -16.02 -0.87
C PHE A 108 17.05 -15.64 0.51
N GLY A 109 15.72 -15.53 0.59
CA GLY A 109 15.00 -15.40 1.86
C GLY A 109 14.99 -14.00 2.50
N LYS A 110 15.83 -13.08 2.11
CA LYS A 110 15.83 -11.71 2.69
C LYS A 110 14.78 -10.83 2.04
N GLY A 111 14.04 -10.08 2.85
CA GLY A 111 13.10 -9.08 2.37
C GLY A 111 13.79 -7.80 1.87
N ILE A 112 13.07 -7.02 1.06
CA ILE A 112 13.48 -5.67 0.72
C ILE A 112 13.52 -4.82 1.99
N THR A 113 14.48 -3.90 2.07
CA THR A 113 14.64 -3.02 3.22
C THR A 113 13.81 -1.75 3.10
N PRO A 114 13.47 -1.06 4.22
CA PRO A 114 12.80 0.24 4.17
C PRO A 114 13.58 1.29 3.36
N ASP A 115 14.91 1.26 3.39
CA ASP A 115 15.76 2.11 2.55
C ASP A 115 15.64 1.74 1.07
N GLY A 116 15.59 0.44 0.75
CA GLY A 116 15.35 -0.03 -0.62
C GLY A 116 14.01 0.43 -1.17
N VAL A 117 12.94 0.39 -0.37
CA VAL A 117 11.61 0.92 -0.75
C VAL A 117 11.67 2.43 -0.93
N TYR A 118 12.34 3.17 -0.04
CA TYR A 118 12.51 4.61 -0.17
C TYR A 118 13.22 4.98 -1.48
N LYS A 119 14.35 4.33 -1.78
CA LYS A 119 15.11 4.56 -3.02
C LYS A 119 14.30 4.22 -4.26
N LEU A 120 13.50 3.15 -4.23
CA LEU A 120 12.62 2.77 -5.31
C LEU A 120 11.58 3.87 -5.60
N VAL A 121 10.87 4.33 -4.59
CA VAL A 121 9.86 5.40 -4.74
C VAL A 121 10.50 6.68 -5.28
N ARG A 122 11.65 7.07 -4.73
CA ARG A 122 12.41 8.25 -5.18
C ARG A 122 12.87 8.14 -6.63
N ALA A 123 13.34 6.98 -7.04
CA ALA A 123 13.80 6.76 -8.41
C ALA A 123 12.68 6.91 -9.44
N TYR A 124 11.49 6.34 -9.17
CA TYR A 124 10.36 6.47 -10.07
C TYR A 124 9.73 7.86 -10.04
N SER A 125 9.54 8.47 -8.87
CA SER A 125 8.99 9.81 -8.76
C SER A 125 9.90 10.87 -9.36
N GLY A 126 11.23 10.73 -9.20
CA GLY A 126 12.21 11.63 -9.80
C GLY A 126 12.18 11.62 -11.33
N LYS A 127 12.00 10.44 -11.95
CA LYS A 127 11.81 10.33 -13.42
C LYS A 127 10.55 11.04 -13.92
N LEU A 128 9.55 11.20 -13.07
CA LEU A 128 8.29 11.88 -13.38
C LEU A 128 8.32 13.38 -13.05
N GLY A 129 9.47 13.90 -12.59
CA GLY A 129 9.66 15.32 -12.28
C GLY A 129 9.11 15.76 -10.92
N PHE A 130 8.80 14.81 -10.02
CA PHE A 130 8.42 15.14 -8.64
C PHE A 130 9.11 14.21 -7.64
N GLU A 131 9.64 14.79 -6.57
CA GLU A 131 10.38 14.03 -5.57
C GLU A 131 9.53 13.76 -4.32
N ILE A 132 9.15 12.50 -4.12
CA ILE A 132 8.39 12.06 -2.95
C ILE A 132 9.02 10.84 -2.28
N GLY A 133 8.76 10.69 -0.98
CA GLY A 133 9.11 9.48 -0.23
C GLY A 133 7.92 8.54 -0.06
N ALA A 134 8.19 7.33 0.42
CA ALA A 134 7.14 6.32 0.65
C ALA A 134 6.04 6.76 1.63
N HIS A 135 6.34 7.67 2.56
CA HIS A 135 5.34 8.22 3.47
C HIS A 135 4.27 9.05 2.74
N SER A 136 4.68 9.76 1.68
CA SER A 136 3.74 10.53 0.85
C SER A 136 2.73 9.64 0.11
N LEU A 137 3.08 8.38 -0.21
CA LEU A 137 2.15 7.43 -0.83
C LEU A 137 1.01 7.06 0.13
N ARG A 138 1.34 6.87 1.39
CA ARG A 138 0.33 6.61 2.43
C ARG A 138 -0.59 7.82 2.65
N ALA A 139 -0.04 9.03 2.71
CA ALA A 139 -0.81 10.26 2.78
C ALA A 139 -1.74 10.42 1.57
N THR A 140 -1.23 10.16 0.37
CA THR A 140 -2.02 10.19 -0.86
C THR A 140 -3.18 9.20 -0.84
N ALA A 141 -2.93 7.95 -0.42
CA ALA A 141 -3.97 6.93 -0.31
C ALA A 141 -5.06 7.35 0.70
N ALA A 142 -4.67 7.91 1.85
CA ALA A 142 -5.60 8.39 2.86
C ALA A 142 -6.47 9.56 2.36
N THR A 143 -5.84 10.57 1.75
CA THR A 143 -6.56 11.71 1.17
C THR A 143 -7.51 11.26 0.05
N ASN A 144 -7.03 10.42 -0.87
CA ASN A 144 -7.86 9.89 -1.96
C ASN A 144 -9.09 9.14 -1.42
N ALA A 145 -8.92 8.26 -0.41
CA ALA A 145 -10.05 7.54 0.17
C ALA A 145 -11.09 8.50 0.80
N LEU A 146 -10.64 9.54 1.50
CA LEU A 146 -11.53 10.54 2.10
C LEU A 146 -12.23 11.39 1.02
N ASP A 147 -11.52 11.81 -0.03
CA ASP A 147 -12.08 12.57 -1.15
C ASP A 147 -13.16 11.77 -1.89
N HIS A 148 -13.03 10.43 -1.91
CA HIS A 148 -14.03 9.49 -2.45
C HIS A 148 -15.04 9.01 -1.40
N GLN A 149 -15.33 9.85 -0.40
CA GLN A 149 -16.42 9.67 0.58
C GLN A 149 -16.23 8.51 1.57
N ALA A 150 -15.01 7.98 1.73
CA ALA A 150 -14.75 7.02 2.79
C ALA A 150 -15.00 7.64 4.17
N ASP A 151 -15.59 6.87 5.07
CA ASP A 151 -15.80 7.28 6.46
C ASP A 151 -14.45 7.44 7.18
N ILE A 152 -14.26 8.55 7.90
CA ILE A 152 -12.98 8.87 8.54
C ILE A 152 -12.60 7.86 9.64
N ALA A 153 -13.57 7.28 10.35
CA ALA A 153 -13.28 6.27 11.36
C ALA A 153 -12.82 4.96 10.71
N LYS A 154 -13.41 4.58 9.57
CA LYS A 154 -12.94 3.45 8.76
C LYS A 154 -11.55 3.70 8.18
N VAL A 155 -11.26 4.91 7.73
CA VAL A 155 -9.92 5.29 7.27
C VAL A 155 -8.91 5.26 8.41
N GLN A 156 -9.28 5.70 9.61
CA GLN A 156 -8.44 5.57 10.80
C GLN A 156 -8.06 4.11 11.10
N GLU A 157 -9.05 3.23 11.13
CA GLU A 157 -8.86 1.79 11.35
C GLU A 157 -7.96 1.17 10.25
N TRP A 158 -8.26 1.46 9.00
CA TRP A 158 -7.49 1.00 7.84
C TRP A 158 -6.01 1.43 7.92
N LEU A 159 -5.76 2.68 8.31
CA LEU A 159 -4.41 3.19 8.54
C LEU A 159 -3.77 2.60 9.81
N GLY A 160 -4.53 2.08 10.75
CA GLY A 160 -4.05 1.63 12.06
C GLY A 160 -3.56 2.80 12.92
N HIS A 161 -4.26 3.94 12.87
CA HIS A 161 -4.01 5.07 13.76
C HIS A 161 -4.75 4.88 15.09
N ALA A 162 -4.03 4.99 16.20
CA ALA A 162 -4.64 4.91 17.53
C ALA A 162 -5.53 6.12 17.84
N ASN A 163 -5.22 7.29 17.25
CA ASN A 163 -5.95 8.54 17.46
C ASN A 163 -6.49 9.07 16.12
N ILE A 164 -7.78 9.43 16.10
CA ILE A 164 -8.45 9.97 14.92
C ILE A 164 -7.87 11.32 14.47
N ALA A 165 -7.33 12.11 15.40
CA ALA A 165 -6.67 13.36 15.07
C ALA A 165 -5.53 13.17 14.05
N THR A 166 -4.80 12.05 14.12
CA THR A 166 -3.76 11.69 13.16
C THR A 166 -4.33 11.42 11.74
N THR A 167 -5.60 11.01 11.64
CA THR A 167 -6.27 10.79 10.35
C THR A 167 -6.88 12.08 9.82
N ARG A 168 -7.35 12.96 10.71
CA ARG A 168 -7.97 14.24 10.32
C ARG A 168 -7.04 15.15 9.51
N ILE A 169 -5.73 15.04 9.67
CA ILE A 169 -4.75 15.82 8.88
C ILE A 169 -4.84 15.54 7.37
N TYR A 170 -5.42 14.41 6.97
CA TYR A 170 -5.63 14.02 5.58
C TYR A 170 -7.02 14.39 5.06
N ASP A 171 -7.93 14.86 5.92
CA ASP A 171 -9.29 15.24 5.55
C ASP A 171 -9.34 16.73 5.16
N HIS A 172 -9.30 16.99 3.87
CA HIS A 172 -9.39 18.33 3.30
C HIS A 172 -10.79 18.68 2.79
N ARG A 173 -11.79 17.81 3.07
CA ARG A 173 -13.17 18.05 2.67
C ARG A 173 -13.74 19.25 3.41
N LYS A 174 -14.36 20.14 2.65
CA LYS A 174 -15.12 21.25 3.25
C LYS A 174 -16.48 20.73 3.74
N THR A 175 -16.82 21.04 4.97
CA THR A 175 -18.15 20.75 5.51
C THR A 175 -19.16 21.56 4.72
N ARG A 176 -20.16 20.91 4.13
CA ARG A 176 -21.28 21.56 3.45
C ARG A 176 -22.49 21.52 4.39
N PRO A 177 -23.35 22.56 4.40
CA PRO A 177 -24.55 22.56 5.23
C PRO A 177 -25.44 21.32 5.01
N GLU A 178 -25.56 20.87 3.76
CA GLU A 178 -26.33 19.68 3.37
C GLU A 178 -25.78 18.35 3.91
N ASP A 179 -24.50 18.31 4.27
CA ASP A 179 -23.84 17.13 4.87
C ASP A 179 -24.01 17.06 6.38
N SER A 180 -24.75 18.03 6.98
CA SER A 180 -24.96 18.09 8.43
C SER A 180 -25.62 16.80 8.94
N PRO A 181 -25.11 16.25 10.06
CA PRO A 181 -25.77 15.15 10.76
C PRO A 181 -27.23 15.41 11.12
N THR A 182 -27.61 16.69 11.23
CA THR A 182 -29.01 17.10 11.47
C THR A 182 -29.98 16.47 10.47
N PHE A 183 -29.58 16.36 9.21
CA PHE A 183 -30.42 15.77 8.15
C PHE A 183 -30.40 14.23 8.11
N LYS A 184 -29.63 13.61 9.00
CA LYS A 184 -29.55 12.14 9.14
C LYS A 184 -30.33 11.63 10.34
N VAL A 185 -30.81 12.54 11.21
CA VAL A 185 -31.65 12.18 12.35
C VAL A 185 -33.04 11.81 11.85
N ASN A 186 -33.53 10.65 12.28
CA ASN A 186 -34.88 10.17 11.97
C ASN A 186 -35.47 9.52 13.23
N TYR A 187 -36.66 9.94 13.64
CA TYR A 187 -37.39 9.42 14.80
C TYR A 187 -38.57 8.57 14.34
#